data_a2ce4be93f0e94377f1dc8e1957b53b0
#
_entry.id   a2ce4be93f0e94377f1dc8e1957b53b0
#
_cell.length_a   1.000
_cell.length_b   1.000
_cell.length_c   1.000
_cell.angle_alpha   90.00
_cell.angle_beta   90.00
_cell.angle_gamma   90.00
#
_symmetry.space_group_name_H-M   'P 1'
#
loop_
_entity.id
_entity.type
_entity.pdbx_description
1 polymer ?
#
loop_
_entity_poly.entity_id
_entity_poly.type
_entity_poly.pdbx_seq_one_letter_code
_entity_poly.pdbx_strand_id
1 'polypeptide(L)'
;MPGSSLWLLPPPNTPLNNDLQTLITETLPSRFSETKAHNFIPHVTLTSNVPASIHFPDPQAWLDGLHLPVSTTITAEVTAVDPDDKFFKKLTLRLGNEGGLVDLATACRAQGVLDGDEAGAKKWAEEEYLPHLSLM
;
A
#
# COMPACT_ATOMS: atom_id res chain seq x y z
N MET A 1 12.06 3.50 16.43
CA MET A 1 12.22 2.51 15.35
C MET A 1 11.05 2.62 14.38
N PRO A 2 11.33 2.76 13.11
CA PRO A 2 10.25 2.64 12.13
C PRO A 2 9.65 1.24 12.21
N GLY A 3 8.34 1.15 12.16
CA GLY A 3 7.66 -0.13 12.15
C GLY A 3 7.62 -0.74 10.77
N SER A 4 6.99 -1.90 10.69
CA SER A 4 6.73 -2.57 9.42
C SER A 4 5.49 -2.00 8.75
N SER A 5 5.34 -2.29 7.46
CA SER A 5 4.16 -1.91 6.69
C SER A 5 3.47 -3.15 6.14
N LEU A 6 2.16 -3.05 5.96
CA LEU A 6 1.38 -4.04 5.23
C LEU A 6 1.08 -3.51 3.85
N TRP A 7 1.35 -4.30 2.83
CA TRP A 7 1.20 -3.94 1.44
C TRP A 7 0.20 -4.85 0.73
N LEU A 8 -0.60 -4.26 -0.13
CA LEU A 8 -1.38 -4.99 -1.12
C LEU A 8 -0.56 -5.07 -2.40
N LEU A 9 -0.33 -6.29 -2.88
CA LEU A 9 0.48 -6.52 -4.07
C LEU A 9 -0.40 -7.02 -5.21
N PRO A 10 -0.13 -6.62 -6.47
CA PRO A 10 -0.74 -7.29 -7.61
C PRO A 10 -0.24 -8.74 -7.63
N PRO A 11 -1.08 -9.70 -8.07
CA PRO A 11 -0.64 -11.09 -8.13
C PRO A 11 0.59 -11.25 -9.03
N PRO A 12 1.59 -12.04 -8.61
CA PRO A 12 2.77 -12.26 -9.44
C PRO A 12 2.40 -12.96 -10.76
N ASN A 13 3.19 -12.73 -11.79
CA ASN A 13 3.00 -13.33 -13.12
C ASN A 13 1.69 -12.93 -13.80
N THR A 14 1.13 -11.78 -13.45
CA THR A 14 -0.04 -11.21 -14.14
C THR A 14 0.40 -10.07 -15.05
N PRO A 15 -0.37 -9.77 -16.11
CA PRO A 15 -0.07 -8.61 -16.96
C PRO A 15 0.00 -7.30 -16.17
N LEU A 16 -0.89 -7.10 -15.21
CA LEU A 16 -0.87 -5.89 -14.37
C LEU A 16 0.45 -5.76 -13.61
N ASN A 17 0.88 -6.82 -12.94
CA ASN A 17 2.14 -6.80 -12.19
C ASN A 17 3.34 -6.55 -13.11
N ASN A 18 3.38 -7.23 -14.25
CA ASN A 18 4.46 -7.11 -15.22
C ASN A 18 4.53 -5.70 -15.80
N ASP A 19 3.40 -5.12 -16.16
CA ASP A 19 3.33 -3.76 -16.71
C ASP A 19 3.76 -2.71 -15.69
N LEU A 20 3.29 -2.83 -14.45
CA LEU A 20 3.69 -1.91 -13.37
C LEU A 20 5.18 -2.05 -13.05
N GLN A 21 5.69 -3.26 -13.00
CA GLN A 21 7.10 -3.52 -12.74
C GLN A 21 7.99 -2.91 -13.82
N THR A 22 7.64 -3.10 -15.09
CA THR A 22 8.35 -2.52 -16.22
C THR A 22 8.31 -1.00 -16.17
N LEU A 23 7.16 -0.42 -15.86
CA LEU A 23 6.99 1.02 -15.76
C LEU A 23 7.92 1.61 -14.68
N ILE A 24 7.97 0.98 -13.52
CA ILE A 24 8.76 1.43 -12.37
C ILE A 24 10.26 1.25 -12.60
N THR A 25 10.67 0.10 -13.13
CA THR A 25 12.10 -0.25 -13.20
C THR A 25 12.78 0.12 -14.50
N GLU A 26 12.04 0.29 -15.58
CA GLU A 26 12.59 0.51 -16.91
C GLU A 26 12.08 1.78 -17.58
N THR A 27 10.77 1.90 -17.78
CA THR A 27 10.18 2.96 -18.61
C THR A 27 10.37 4.35 -18.00
N LEU A 28 9.97 4.53 -16.74
CA LEU A 28 10.08 5.83 -16.08
C LEU A 28 11.53 6.23 -15.82
N PRO A 29 12.41 5.34 -15.31
CA PRO A 29 13.81 5.70 -15.15
C PRO A 29 14.49 6.11 -16.46
N SER A 30 14.16 5.48 -17.59
CA SER A 30 14.75 5.82 -18.87
C SER A 30 14.25 7.17 -19.42
N ARG A 31 12.99 7.51 -19.14
CA ARG A 31 12.39 8.78 -19.60
C ARG A 31 12.76 9.96 -18.72
N PHE A 32 13.04 9.72 -17.46
CA PHE A 32 13.39 10.73 -16.48
C PHE A 32 14.75 10.43 -15.86
N SER A 33 15.75 10.29 -16.73
CA SER A 33 17.11 9.87 -16.34
C SER A 33 17.81 10.83 -15.37
N GLU A 34 17.40 12.09 -15.31
CA GLU A 34 17.92 13.05 -14.36
C GLU A 34 17.36 12.88 -12.96
N THR A 35 16.22 12.18 -12.84
CA THR A 35 15.61 11.83 -11.57
C THR A 35 16.18 10.51 -11.10
N LYS A 36 16.77 10.49 -9.91
CA LYS A 36 17.27 9.25 -9.32
C LYS A 36 16.12 8.42 -8.80
N ALA A 37 15.47 7.68 -9.71
CA ALA A 37 14.36 6.82 -9.36
C ALA A 37 14.87 5.58 -8.60
N HIS A 38 14.13 5.19 -7.56
CA HIS A 38 14.42 3.97 -6.81
C HIS A 38 13.67 2.80 -7.43
N ASN A 39 14.33 1.63 -7.46
CA ASN A 39 13.66 0.40 -7.86
C ASN A 39 12.89 -0.17 -6.68
N PHE A 40 11.63 -0.51 -6.91
CA PHE A 40 10.78 -1.13 -5.90
C PHE A 40 9.69 -1.94 -6.60
N ILE A 41 9.05 -2.84 -5.84
CA ILE A 41 7.95 -3.63 -6.38
C ILE A 41 6.64 -2.83 -6.34
N PRO A 42 5.72 -3.06 -7.30
CA PRO A 42 4.42 -2.40 -7.27
C PRO A 42 3.67 -2.78 -5.99
N HIS A 43 3.17 -1.77 -5.26
CA HIS A 43 2.42 -2.03 -4.04
C HIS A 43 1.54 -0.85 -3.65
N VAL A 44 0.48 -1.16 -2.93
CA VAL A 44 -0.35 -0.17 -2.24
C VAL A 44 -0.14 -0.36 -0.75
N THR A 45 0.33 0.65 -0.06
CA THR A 45 0.48 0.60 1.40
C THR A 45 -0.89 0.62 2.05
N LEU A 46 -1.19 -0.38 2.87
CA LEU A 46 -2.45 -0.46 3.61
C LEU A 46 -2.31 0.23 4.96
N THR A 47 -1.24 -0.02 5.67
CA THR A 47 -0.90 0.69 6.90
C THR A 47 0.60 0.58 7.15
N SER A 48 1.13 1.50 7.94
CA SER A 48 2.54 1.55 8.34
C SER A 48 2.65 1.61 9.86
N ASN A 49 3.88 1.57 10.36
CA ASN A 49 4.18 1.67 11.79
C ASN A 49 3.64 0.49 12.62
N VAL A 50 3.56 -0.69 12.01
CA VAL A 50 3.23 -1.93 12.73
C VAL A 50 4.42 -2.29 13.60
N PRO A 51 4.28 -2.33 14.95
CA PRO A 51 5.42 -2.63 15.83
C PRO A 51 5.92 -4.04 15.64
N ALA A 52 7.23 -4.22 15.68
CA ALA A 52 7.84 -5.55 15.57
C ALA A 52 7.34 -6.51 16.66
N SER A 53 7.02 -5.97 17.84
CA SER A 53 6.52 -6.76 18.97
C SER A 53 5.20 -7.48 18.68
N ILE A 54 4.39 -7.00 17.73
CA ILE A 54 3.09 -7.61 17.45
C ILE A 54 3.21 -8.81 16.52
N HIS A 55 4.22 -8.89 15.68
CA HIS A 55 4.39 -10.00 14.73
C HIS A 55 5.61 -10.88 15.02
N PHE A 56 6.39 -10.57 16.04
CA PHE A 56 7.49 -11.40 16.49
C PHE A 56 6.96 -12.63 17.26
N PRO A 57 7.54 -13.86 17.12
CA PRO A 57 8.71 -14.17 16.30
C PRO A 57 8.39 -14.68 14.89
N ASP A 58 7.13 -14.76 14.50
CA ASP A 58 6.71 -15.31 13.21
C ASP A 58 5.76 -14.36 12.51
N PRO A 59 6.29 -13.42 11.69
CA PRO A 59 5.47 -12.45 10.98
C PRO A 59 4.44 -13.10 10.05
N GLN A 60 4.78 -14.21 9.42
CA GLN A 60 3.85 -14.88 8.51
C GLN A 60 2.65 -15.46 9.25
N ALA A 61 2.88 -16.07 10.41
CA ALA A 61 1.79 -16.61 11.22
C ALA A 61 0.87 -15.48 11.71
N TRP A 62 1.44 -14.34 12.09
CA TRP A 62 0.65 -13.19 12.48
C TRP A 62 -0.20 -12.68 11.30
N LEU A 63 0.39 -12.56 10.12
CA LEU A 63 -0.30 -12.12 8.91
C LEU A 63 -1.45 -13.07 8.56
N ASP A 64 -1.21 -14.38 8.63
CA ASP A 64 -2.22 -15.38 8.31
C ASP A 64 -3.38 -15.37 9.31
N GLY A 65 -3.14 -14.90 10.53
CA GLY A 65 -4.17 -14.79 11.57
C GLY A 65 -4.99 -13.50 11.54
N LEU A 66 -4.72 -12.57 10.63
CA LEU A 66 -5.49 -11.34 10.54
C LEU A 66 -6.93 -11.60 10.08
N HIS A 67 -7.87 -10.89 10.71
CA HIS A 67 -9.27 -10.90 10.30
C HIS A 67 -9.51 -9.80 9.29
N LEU A 68 -9.44 -10.14 8.01
CA LEU A 68 -9.60 -9.18 6.92
C LEU A 68 -11.02 -9.26 6.36
N PRO A 69 -11.54 -8.15 5.80
CA PRO A 69 -12.84 -8.18 5.14
C PRO A 69 -12.85 -9.25 4.05
N VAL A 70 -13.86 -10.12 4.11
CA VAL A 70 -14.05 -11.16 3.08
C VAL A 70 -14.81 -10.50 1.95
N SER A 71 -14.09 -10.10 0.91
CA SER A 71 -14.70 -9.63 -0.32
C SER A 71 -14.14 -10.45 -1.46
N THR A 72 -15.03 -10.96 -2.29
CA THR A 72 -14.64 -11.65 -3.51
C THR A 72 -14.04 -10.70 -4.53
N THR A 73 -14.27 -9.39 -4.36
CA THR A 73 -13.75 -8.36 -5.24
C THR A 73 -13.40 -7.10 -4.45
N ILE A 74 -12.11 -6.93 -4.14
CA ILE A 74 -11.60 -5.64 -3.73
C ILE A 74 -11.06 -4.99 -5.01
N THR A 75 -11.61 -3.82 -5.36
CA THR A 75 -11.19 -3.07 -6.54
C THR A 75 -10.47 -1.80 -6.11
N ALA A 76 -9.39 -1.49 -6.80
CA ALA A 76 -8.65 -0.25 -6.62
C ALA A 76 -8.74 0.53 -7.93
N GLU A 77 -9.55 1.58 -7.94
CA GLU A 77 -9.74 2.42 -9.13
C GLU A 77 -8.73 3.56 -9.11
N VAL A 78 -8.00 3.73 -10.22
CA VAL A 78 -7.12 4.87 -10.40
C VAL A 78 -7.96 6.09 -10.73
N THR A 79 -7.92 7.10 -9.85
CA THR A 79 -8.71 8.33 -10.01
C THR A 79 -7.89 9.50 -10.50
N ALA A 80 -6.57 9.48 -10.32
CA ALA A 80 -5.69 10.53 -10.77
C ALA A 80 -4.24 10.06 -10.82
N VAL A 81 -3.42 10.79 -11.57
CA VAL A 81 -1.97 10.63 -11.56
C VAL A 81 -1.41 11.90 -10.93
N ASP A 82 -0.73 11.78 -9.81
CA ASP A 82 -0.24 12.93 -9.06
C ASP A 82 1.29 13.03 -9.14
N PRO A 83 1.84 14.13 -9.69
CA PRO A 83 3.25 14.42 -9.53
C PRO A 83 3.53 14.97 -8.13
N ASP A 84 4.72 14.68 -7.60
CA ASP A 84 5.15 15.19 -6.31
C ASP A 84 6.67 15.43 -6.35
N ASP A 85 7.12 16.45 -5.66
CA ASP A 85 8.54 16.81 -5.60
C ASP A 85 9.30 16.13 -4.46
N LYS A 86 8.65 15.28 -3.70
CA LYS A 86 9.31 14.57 -2.59
C LYS A 86 10.33 13.56 -3.13
N PHE A 87 11.43 13.41 -2.43
CA PHE A 87 12.52 12.51 -2.80
C PHE A 87 12.06 11.07 -3.07
N PHE A 88 11.12 10.58 -2.27
CA PHE A 88 10.66 9.19 -2.33
C PHE A 88 9.28 9.03 -3.01
N LYS A 89 8.74 10.11 -3.58
CA LYS A 89 7.37 10.10 -4.10
C LYS A 89 7.27 11.13 -5.22
N LYS A 90 7.80 10.77 -6.37
CA LYS A 90 7.83 11.68 -7.54
C LYS A 90 6.58 11.58 -8.39
N LEU A 91 6.00 10.38 -8.47
CA LEU A 91 4.83 10.12 -9.30
C LEU A 91 4.00 9.03 -8.66
N THR A 92 2.73 9.29 -8.42
CA THR A 92 1.83 8.31 -7.80
C THR A 92 0.52 8.20 -8.57
N LEU A 93 -0.03 6.99 -8.56
CA LEU A 93 -1.42 6.77 -8.96
C LEU A 93 -2.28 6.92 -7.71
N ARG A 94 -3.20 7.87 -7.73
CA ARG A 94 -4.18 8.04 -6.66
C ARG A 94 -5.28 7.01 -6.85
N LEU A 95 -5.66 6.34 -5.77
CA LEU A 95 -6.71 5.33 -5.81
C LEU A 95 -7.97 5.83 -5.11
N GLY A 96 -9.12 5.37 -5.58
CA GLY A 96 -10.41 5.76 -5.02
C GLY A 96 -10.67 5.12 -3.66
N ASN A 97 -11.57 5.74 -2.90
CA ASN A 97 -11.95 5.27 -1.57
C ASN A 97 -13.04 4.20 -1.58
N GLU A 98 -13.54 3.86 -2.76
CA GLU A 98 -14.56 2.83 -2.94
C GLU A 98 -13.92 1.49 -3.27
N GLY A 99 -14.72 0.42 -3.32
CA GLY A 99 -14.26 -0.90 -3.74
C GLY A 99 -13.61 -1.74 -2.65
N GLY A 100 -13.77 -1.38 -1.37
CA GLY A 100 -13.29 -2.19 -0.26
C GLY A 100 -11.83 -1.94 0.17
N LEU A 101 -11.08 -1.12 -0.57
CA LEU A 101 -9.68 -0.84 -0.26
C LEU A 101 -9.52 -0.14 1.09
N VAL A 102 -10.36 0.86 1.37
CA VAL A 102 -10.33 1.59 2.64
C VAL A 102 -10.73 0.67 3.80
N ASP A 103 -11.71 -0.20 3.60
CA ASP A 103 -12.11 -1.18 4.62
C ASP A 103 -10.97 -2.14 4.94
N LEU A 104 -10.25 -2.59 3.93
CA LEU A 104 -9.09 -3.45 4.10
C LEU A 104 -7.98 -2.73 4.89
N ALA A 105 -7.67 -1.50 4.52
CA ALA A 105 -6.68 -0.69 5.22
C ALA A 105 -7.07 -0.43 6.68
N THR A 106 -8.37 -0.17 6.92
CA THR A 106 -8.91 0.04 8.26
C THR A 106 -8.71 -1.20 9.14
N ALA A 107 -9.02 -2.38 8.60
CA ALA A 107 -8.83 -3.65 9.32
C ALA A 107 -7.34 -3.88 9.65
N CYS A 108 -6.46 -3.61 8.71
CA CYS A 108 -5.02 -3.72 8.93
C CYS A 108 -4.52 -2.75 10.00
N ARG A 109 -5.02 -1.52 9.99
CA ARG A 109 -4.65 -0.50 10.98
C ARG A 109 -5.11 -0.87 12.38
N ALA A 110 -6.36 -1.32 12.51
CA ALA A 110 -6.92 -1.73 13.79
C ALA A 110 -6.10 -2.85 14.43
N GLN A 111 -5.80 -3.87 13.67
CA GLN A 111 -5.12 -5.07 14.17
C GLN A 111 -3.60 -4.91 14.29
N GLY A 112 -3.00 -4.12 13.40
CA GLY A 112 -1.54 -3.96 13.35
C GLY A 112 -1.00 -2.83 14.21
N VAL A 113 -1.79 -1.77 14.43
CA VAL A 113 -1.28 -0.54 15.05
C VAL A 113 -2.09 -0.13 16.29
N LEU A 114 -3.41 -0.29 16.25
CA LEU A 114 -4.31 0.28 17.25
C LEU A 114 -4.89 -0.77 18.22
N ASP A 115 -4.27 -1.92 18.32
CA ASP A 115 -4.62 -2.98 19.29
C ASP A 115 -6.12 -3.34 19.27
N GLY A 116 -6.69 -3.43 18.07
CA GLY A 116 -8.09 -3.81 17.88
C GLY A 116 -9.09 -2.66 17.95
N ASP A 117 -8.63 -1.42 18.08
CA ASP A 117 -9.51 -0.25 18.11
C ASP A 117 -10.06 0.07 16.71
N GLU A 118 -11.20 -0.49 16.39
CA GLU A 118 -11.86 -0.29 15.10
C GLU A 118 -12.34 1.14 14.88
N ALA A 119 -12.83 1.79 15.91
CA ALA A 119 -13.30 3.17 15.82
C ALA A 119 -12.13 4.12 15.51
N GLY A 120 -11.00 3.95 16.19
CA GLY A 120 -9.79 4.72 15.93
C GLY A 120 -9.23 4.48 14.54
N ALA A 121 -9.27 3.24 14.07
CA ALA A 121 -8.82 2.89 12.72
C ALA A 121 -9.71 3.52 11.65
N LYS A 122 -11.02 3.53 11.85
CA LYS A 122 -11.97 4.18 10.94
C LYS A 122 -11.72 5.67 10.84
N LYS A 123 -11.48 6.30 11.98
CA LYS A 123 -11.16 7.74 12.03
C LYS A 123 -9.86 8.03 11.28
N TRP A 124 -8.81 7.23 11.49
CA TRP A 124 -7.56 7.34 10.77
C TRP A 124 -7.77 7.20 9.26
N ALA A 125 -8.57 6.22 8.83
CA ALA A 125 -8.84 6.00 7.42
C ALA A 125 -9.58 7.17 6.76
N GLU A 126 -10.50 7.78 7.48
CA GLU A 126 -11.27 8.93 6.97
C GLU A 126 -10.43 10.21 6.94
N GLU A 127 -9.56 10.43 7.90
CA GLU A 127 -8.84 11.69 8.07
C GLU A 127 -7.43 11.68 7.49
N GLU A 128 -6.76 10.54 7.46
CA GLU A 128 -5.32 10.48 7.14
C GLU A 128 -4.96 9.55 6.00
N TYR A 129 -5.76 8.51 5.74
CA TYR A 129 -5.39 7.52 4.73
C TYR A 129 -5.64 8.01 3.31
N LEU A 130 -4.58 8.04 2.50
CA LEU A 130 -4.64 8.39 1.08
C LEU A 130 -4.12 7.21 0.26
N PRO A 131 -5.02 6.34 -0.24
CA PRO A 131 -4.58 5.17 -0.99
C PRO A 131 -3.91 5.57 -2.29
N HIS A 132 -2.73 5.01 -2.53
CA HIS A 132 -1.95 5.31 -3.72
C HIS A 132 -0.99 4.18 -4.05
N LEU A 133 -0.57 4.15 -5.31
CA LEU A 133 0.51 3.29 -5.77
C LEU A 133 1.61 4.18 -6.35
N SER A 134 2.80 4.08 -5.79
CA SER A 134 3.94 4.85 -6.27
C SER A 134 4.52 4.26 -7.54
N LEU A 135 4.84 5.11 -8.49
CA LEU A 135 5.51 4.71 -9.74
C LEU A 135 6.97 5.16 -9.77
N MET A 136 7.27 6.23 -9.06
CA MET A 136 8.62 6.80 -9.06
C MET A 136 8.88 7.60 -7.79
#